data_dbc8d93a85c84ed0665d432c811324b2
#
_entry.id   dbc8d93a85c84ed0665d432c811324b2
#
_cell.length_a   1.000
_cell.length_b   1.000
_cell.length_c   1.000
_cell.angle_alpha   90.00
_cell.angle_beta   90.00
_cell.angle_gamma   90.00
#
_symmetry.space_group_name_H-M   'P 1'
#
loop_
_entity.id
_entity.type
_entity.pdbx_description
1 polymer ?
#
loop_
_entity_poly.entity_id
_entity_poly.type
_entity_poly.pdbx_seq_one_letter_code
_entity_poly.pdbx_strand_id
1 'polypeptide(L)'
;MKLGSQGLEVSAQGLGCMGMSMAYGERKPEADMVALLHHAVAAGVTFLDTSDVYGPHTNEALLGTALQAGEVRGKVQLATKFGITPDLTAVRGDPAYVRAACEGSLRRLGVSCIDLYYQHRIDTTVPVEVTVSVTLVAAAR
;
A
#
# COMPACT_ATOMS: atom_id res chain seq x y z
N MET A 1 -3.10 -18.31 3.78
CA MET A 1 -3.02 -18.95 2.44
C MET A 1 -1.80 -18.42 1.69
N LYS A 2 -1.22 -19.20 0.79
CA LYS A 2 -0.08 -18.76 -0.04
C LYS A 2 -0.58 -17.99 -1.25
N LEU A 3 0.04 -16.84 -1.51
CA LEU A 3 -0.16 -16.04 -2.73
C LEU A 3 1.05 -16.27 -3.66
N GLY A 4 0.80 -16.95 -4.78
CA GLY A 4 1.85 -17.29 -5.72
C GLY A 4 2.87 -18.29 -5.15
N SER A 5 4.08 -18.29 -5.74
CA SER A 5 5.16 -19.24 -5.42
C SER A 5 6.35 -18.61 -4.68
N GLN A 6 6.32 -17.32 -4.40
CA GLN A 6 7.45 -16.57 -3.83
C GLN A 6 7.44 -16.48 -2.29
N GLY A 7 6.57 -17.24 -1.63
CA GLY A 7 6.56 -17.35 -0.16
C GLY A 7 5.67 -16.32 0.56
N LEU A 8 4.92 -15.48 -0.16
CA LEU A 8 3.97 -14.57 0.48
C LEU A 8 2.79 -15.35 1.07
N GLU A 9 2.63 -15.31 2.37
CA GLU A 9 1.53 -15.95 3.09
C GLU A 9 0.64 -14.91 3.76
N VAL A 10 -0.67 -15.01 3.55
CA VAL A 10 -1.66 -14.05 4.03
C VAL A 10 -2.90 -14.76 4.60
N SER A 11 -3.71 -14.04 5.37
CA SER A 11 -5.06 -14.49 5.78
C SER A 11 -5.97 -14.70 4.55
N ALA A 12 -7.01 -15.50 4.70
CA ALA A 12 -7.97 -15.76 3.62
C ALA A 12 -8.74 -14.50 3.17
N GLN A 13 -8.89 -13.54 4.08
CA GLN A 13 -9.46 -12.22 3.82
C GLN A 13 -8.41 -11.15 4.07
N GLY A 14 -8.28 -10.18 3.15
CA GLY A 14 -7.48 -8.97 3.33
C GLY A 14 -8.36 -7.77 3.62
N LEU A 15 -7.78 -6.73 4.21
CA LEU A 15 -8.43 -5.45 4.46
C LEU A 15 -8.01 -4.43 3.41
N GLY A 16 -8.95 -4.03 2.54
CA GLY A 16 -8.80 -2.87 1.66
C GLY A 16 -9.01 -1.58 2.45
N CYS A 17 -7.98 -0.73 2.48
CA CYS A 17 -7.97 0.44 3.35
C CYS A 17 -8.48 1.74 2.69
N MET A 18 -8.81 1.75 1.40
CA MET A 18 -9.23 2.95 0.66
C MET A 18 -10.36 3.72 1.37
N GLY A 19 -11.37 3.00 1.84
CA GLY A 19 -12.56 3.58 2.48
C GLY A 19 -12.29 4.34 3.78
N MET A 20 -11.09 4.19 4.36
CA MET A 20 -10.70 4.92 5.56
C MET A 20 -10.40 6.41 5.29
N SER A 21 -10.02 6.76 4.05
CA SER A 21 -9.60 8.11 3.69
C SER A 21 -10.24 8.66 2.42
N MET A 22 -10.87 7.81 1.59
CA MET A 22 -11.36 8.15 0.27
C MET A 22 -12.53 7.25 -0.13
N ALA A 23 -13.51 7.80 -0.86
CA ALA A 23 -14.72 7.09 -1.32
C ALA A 23 -15.58 6.50 -0.18
N TYR A 24 -16.63 5.80 -0.52
CA TYR A 24 -17.53 5.06 0.39
C TYR A 24 -18.13 5.87 1.55
N GLY A 25 -18.42 7.16 1.34
CA GLY A 25 -19.10 8.02 2.30
C GLY A 25 -18.15 9.00 3.01
N GLU A 26 -18.61 9.51 4.15
CA GLU A 26 -17.86 10.49 4.92
C GLU A 26 -16.61 9.90 5.55
N ARG A 27 -15.53 10.70 5.54
CA ARG A 27 -14.28 10.37 6.21
C ARG A 27 -14.52 10.22 7.72
N LYS A 28 -14.06 9.11 8.29
CA LYS A 28 -14.18 8.84 9.71
C LYS A 28 -12.97 9.41 10.49
N PRO A 29 -13.12 9.65 11.80
CA PRO A 29 -12.00 10.07 12.64
C PRO A 29 -10.83 9.10 12.54
N GLU A 30 -9.62 9.63 12.54
CA GLU A 30 -8.39 8.83 12.42
C GLU A 30 -8.28 7.78 13.54
N ALA A 31 -8.61 8.16 14.78
CA ALA A 31 -8.58 7.25 15.91
C ALA A 31 -9.48 6.02 15.75
N ASP A 32 -10.67 6.20 15.12
CA ASP A 32 -11.60 5.11 14.85
C ASP A 32 -11.03 4.16 13.79
N MET A 33 -10.33 4.70 12.78
CA MET A 33 -9.73 3.91 11.72
C MET A 33 -8.50 3.14 12.20
N VAL A 34 -7.71 3.74 13.09
CA VAL A 34 -6.62 3.04 13.78
C VAL A 34 -7.16 1.89 14.63
N ALA A 35 -8.22 2.14 15.40
CA ALA A 35 -8.85 1.11 16.23
C ALA A 35 -9.45 -0.03 15.36
N LEU A 36 -10.09 0.31 14.23
CA LEU A 36 -10.60 -0.67 13.28
C LEU A 36 -9.48 -1.55 12.72
N LEU A 37 -8.34 -0.96 12.35
CA LEU A 37 -7.20 -1.70 11.81
C LEU A 37 -6.63 -2.67 12.88
N HIS A 38 -6.45 -2.20 14.10
CA HIS A 38 -5.99 -3.06 15.21
C HIS A 38 -7.00 -4.18 15.52
N HIS A 39 -8.29 -3.90 15.45
CA HIS A 39 -9.33 -4.91 15.62
C HIS A 39 -9.26 -5.97 14.51
N ALA A 40 -9.12 -5.56 13.25
CA ALA A 40 -8.99 -6.49 12.12
C ALA A 40 -7.78 -7.41 12.26
N VAL A 41 -6.62 -6.84 12.67
CA VAL A 41 -5.40 -7.63 12.90
C VAL A 41 -5.60 -8.60 14.07
N ALA A 42 -6.22 -8.17 15.18
CA ALA A 42 -6.54 -9.03 16.31
C ALA A 42 -7.53 -10.16 15.93
N ALA A 43 -8.42 -9.91 14.97
CA ALA A 43 -9.33 -10.90 14.41
C ALA A 43 -8.68 -11.85 13.38
N GLY A 44 -7.38 -11.71 13.12
CA GLY A 44 -6.60 -12.60 12.25
C GLY A 44 -6.44 -12.15 10.80
N VAL A 45 -6.79 -10.89 10.47
CA VAL A 45 -6.45 -10.30 9.17
C VAL A 45 -4.96 -9.97 9.14
N THR A 46 -4.25 -10.54 8.17
CA THR A 46 -2.80 -10.30 8.01
C THR A 46 -2.43 -9.59 6.72
N PHE A 47 -3.38 -9.26 5.85
CA PHE A 47 -3.12 -8.60 4.58
C PHE A 47 -3.82 -7.25 4.51
N LEU A 48 -3.04 -6.17 4.44
CA LEU A 48 -3.51 -4.79 4.37
C LEU A 48 -3.17 -4.21 2.99
N ASP A 49 -4.17 -3.66 2.30
CA ASP A 49 -4.02 -3.09 0.97
C ASP A 49 -4.34 -1.60 0.98
N THR A 50 -3.38 -0.77 0.57
CA THR A 50 -3.50 0.67 0.42
C THR A 50 -3.00 1.13 -0.95
N SER A 51 -2.83 2.43 -1.17
CA SER A 51 -2.21 3.05 -2.33
C SER A 51 -1.72 4.46 -2.01
N ASP A 52 -0.68 4.90 -2.71
CA ASP A 52 -0.16 6.27 -2.64
C ASP A 52 -1.22 7.33 -2.98
N VAL A 53 -2.13 7.03 -3.91
CA VAL A 53 -3.16 7.98 -4.36
C VAL A 53 -4.36 8.09 -3.42
N TYR A 54 -4.52 7.18 -2.45
CA TYR A 54 -5.67 7.22 -1.55
C TYR A 54 -5.62 8.41 -0.59
N GLY A 55 -6.61 9.29 -0.72
CA GLY A 55 -6.85 10.44 0.10
C GLY A 55 -5.95 11.69 -0.02
N PRO A 56 -5.37 12.09 -1.16
CA PRO A 56 -4.09 11.63 -1.69
C PRO A 56 -3.01 11.58 -0.59
N HIS A 57 -2.31 10.49 -0.52
CA HIS A 57 -1.24 10.16 0.45
C HIS A 57 -1.68 10.00 1.92
N THR A 58 -2.87 10.50 2.31
CA THR A 58 -3.30 10.47 3.72
C THR A 58 -3.63 9.07 4.22
N ASN A 59 -4.00 8.15 3.34
CA ASN A 59 -4.27 6.77 3.70
C ASN A 59 -3.01 6.04 4.18
N GLU A 60 -1.90 6.18 3.45
CA GLU A 60 -0.62 5.59 3.86
C GLU A 60 -0.12 6.18 5.18
N ALA A 61 -0.29 7.49 5.41
CA ALA A 61 0.06 8.12 6.68
C ALA A 61 -0.78 7.57 7.85
N LEU A 62 -2.09 7.40 7.65
CA LEU A 62 -3.00 6.77 8.61
C LEU A 62 -2.55 5.34 8.95
N LEU A 63 -2.23 4.53 7.93
CA LEU A 63 -1.73 3.18 8.15
C LEU A 63 -0.40 3.20 8.90
N GLY A 64 0.49 4.12 8.57
CA GLY A 64 1.76 4.32 9.26
C GLY A 64 1.56 4.55 10.76
N THR A 65 0.66 5.45 11.14
CA THR A 65 0.26 5.68 12.54
C THR A 65 -0.23 4.38 13.20
N ALA A 66 -1.13 3.65 12.52
CA ALA A 66 -1.70 2.42 13.07
C ALA A 66 -0.66 1.29 13.23
N LEU A 67 0.24 1.14 12.26
CA LEU A 67 1.29 0.11 12.29
C LEU A 67 2.28 0.34 13.44
N GLN A 68 2.61 1.60 13.73
CA GLN A 68 3.52 1.97 14.82
C GLN A 68 2.84 1.87 16.20
N ALA A 69 1.64 2.43 16.36
CA ALA A 69 0.94 2.51 17.64
C ALA A 69 0.60 1.13 18.25
N GLY A 70 0.37 0.12 17.41
CA GLY A 70 -0.01 -1.22 17.86
C GLY A 70 1.11 -2.25 17.78
N GLU A 71 2.31 -1.87 17.35
CA GLU A 71 3.41 -2.80 17.06
C GLU A 71 2.95 -3.97 16.16
N VAL A 72 2.06 -3.65 15.20
CA VAL A 72 1.42 -4.68 14.37
C VAL A 72 2.12 -4.92 13.03
N ARG A 73 3.14 -4.10 12.68
CA ARG A 73 3.85 -4.24 11.38
C ARG A 73 4.36 -5.66 11.15
N GLY A 74 4.92 -6.30 12.16
CA GLY A 74 5.42 -7.68 12.06
C GLY A 74 4.34 -8.77 11.99
N LYS A 75 3.07 -8.40 12.14
CA LYS A 75 1.92 -9.32 12.10
C LYS A 75 1.18 -9.29 10.76
N VAL A 76 1.56 -8.37 9.86
CA VAL A 76 0.84 -8.14 8.60
C VAL A 76 1.76 -8.12 7.40
N GLN A 77 1.22 -8.47 6.27
CA GLN A 77 1.76 -8.22 4.93
C GLN A 77 1.11 -6.95 4.39
N LEU A 78 1.93 -5.99 4.03
CA LEU A 78 1.54 -4.66 3.59
C LEU A 78 1.65 -4.53 2.08
N ALA A 79 0.53 -4.27 1.43
CA ALA A 79 0.48 -3.98 0.01
C ALA A 79 0.19 -2.50 -0.23
N THR A 80 0.92 -1.89 -1.17
CA THR A 80 0.59 -0.56 -1.69
C THR A 80 0.83 -0.47 -3.19
N LYS A 81 0.27 0.57 -3.79
CA LYS A 81 0.24 0.74 -5.24
C LYS A 81 0.84 2.08 -5.64
N PHE A 82 1.33 2.13 -6.87
CA PHE A 82 1.80 3.35 -7.55
C PHE A 82 1.18 3.46 -8.94
N GLY A 83 1.41 4.56 -9.62
CA GLY A 83 1.13 4.72 -11.04
C GLY A 83 0.08 5.78 -11.34
N ILE A 84 -0.95 5.94 -10.54
CA ILE A 84 -1.90 7.05 -10.71
C ILE A 84 -1.28 8.30 -10.09
N THR A 85 -1.23 9.39 -10.86
CA THR A 85 -0.73 10.68 -10.34
C THR A 85 -1.68 11.25 -9.27
N PRO A 86 -1.16 12.01 -8.29
CA PRO A 86 -1.98 12.52 -7.17
C PRO A 86 -3.20 13.37 -7.59
N ASP A 87 -3.12 14.01 -8.75
CA ASP A 87 -4.21 14.77 -9.36
C ASP A 87 -5.22 13.90 -10.15
N LEU A 88 -4.99 12.59 -10.20
CA LEU A 88 -5.80 11.60 -10.90
C LEU A 88 -5.87 11.80 -12.43
N THR A 89 -4.98 12.56 -13.02
CA THR A 89 -5.03 12.93 -14.45
C THR A 89 -4.22 12.01 -15.34
N ALA A 90 -3.22 11.30 -14.80
CA ALA A 90 -2.31 10.46 -15.57
C ALA A 90 -1.95 9.16 -14.86
N VAL A 91 -1.43 8.23 -15.65
CA VAL A 91 -0.78 7.01 -15.17
C VAL A 91 0.69 7.07 -15.56
N ARG A 92 1.58 6.71 -14.63
CA ARG A 92 3.02 6.72 -14.84
C ARG A 92 3.66 5.40 -14.41
N GLY A 93 4.47 4.83 -15.32
CA GLY A 93 5.23 3.61 -15.10
C GLY A 93 6.73 3.79 -15.34
N ASP A 94 7.21 5.02 -15.59
CA ASP A 94 8.61 5.29 -15.85
C ASP A 94 9.50 5.03 -14.62
N PRO A 95 10.74 4.55 -14.82
CA PRO A 95 11.62 4.13 -13.73
C PRO A 95 11.87 5.17 -12.64
N ALA A 96 12.01 6.44 -13.01
CA ALA A 96 12.26 7.52 -12.04
C ALA A 96 11.04 7.75 -11.14
N TYR A 97 9.84 7.75 -11.74
CA TYR A 97 8.59 7.87 -10.99
C TYR A 97 8.38 6.68 -10.05
N VAL A 98 8.56 5.46 -10.54
CA VAL A 98 8.36 4.23 -9.73
C VAL A 98 9.24 4.25 -8.47
N ARG A 99 10.51 4.62 -8.60
CA ARG A 99 11.43 4.74 -7.43
C ARG A 99 10.97 5.82 -6.46
N ALA A 100 10.69 7.01 -6.95
CA ALA A 100 10.25 8.12 -6.11
C ALA A 100 8.93 7.82 -5.38
N ALA A 101 7.98 7.16 -6.06
CA ALA A 101 6.73 6.72 -5.49
C ALA A 101 6.94 5.68 -4.38
N CYS A 102 7.78 4.67 -4.61
CA CYS A 102 8.13 3.65 -3.63
C CYS A 102 8.76 4.26 -2.36
N GLU A 103 9.78 5.11 -2.54
CA GLU A 103 10.42 5.81 -1.42
C GLU A 103 9.43 6.71 -0.67
N GLY A 104 8.51 7.36 -1.40
CA GLY A 104 7.43 8.14 -0.82
C GLY A 104 6.50 7.30 0.04
N SER A 105 6.08 6.15 -0.45
CA SER A 105 5.23 5.20 0.29
C SER A 105 5.92 4.67 1.55
N LEU A 106 7.19 4.24 1.46
CA LEU A 106 7.96 3.81 2.63
C LEU A 106 8.02 4.88 3.72
N ARG A 107 8.26 6.16 3.33
CA ARG A 107 8.29 7.27 4.29
C ARG A 107 6.93 7.52 4.95
N ARG A 108 5.83 7.52 4.18
CA ARG A 108 4.48 7.77 4.71
C ARG A 108 3.98 6.65 5.61
N LEU A 109 4.27 5.42 5.23
CA LEU A 109 3.96 4.21 6.00
C LEU A 109 4.87 4.05 7.23
N GLY A 110 6.02 4.75 7.28
CA GLY A 110 6.98 4.64 8.36
C GLY A 110 7.61 3.25 8.47
N VAL A 111 7.80 2.56 7.35
CA VAL A 111 8.33 1.19 7.29
C VAL A 111 9.58 1.10 6.42
N SER A 112 10.40 0.10 6.68
CA SER A 112 11.60 -0.20 5.87
C SER A 112 11.30 -1.14 4.69
N CYS A 113 10.15 -1.80 4.68
CA CYS A 113 9.77 -2.78 3.67
C CYS A 113 8.29 -2.74 3.38
N ILE A 114 7.94 -2.89 2.10
CA ILE A 114 6.60 -3.16 1.58
C ILE A 114 6.60 -4.59 1.09
N ASP A 115 5.63 -5.42 1.52
CA ASP A 115 5.61 -6.85 1.21
C ASP A 115 5.08 -7.13 -0.21
N LEU A 116 4.19 -6.27 -0.72
CA LEU A 116 3.70 -6.32 -2.10
C LEU A 116 3.58 -4.92 -2.68
N TYR A 117 4.35 -4.63 -3.72
CA TYR A 117 4.33 -3.35 -4.42
C TYR A 117 3.91 -3.56 -5.87
N TYR A 118 2.85 -2.88 -6.33
CA TYR A 118 2.31 -3.12 -7.67
C TYR A 118 1.72 -1.87 -8.32
N GLN A 119 1.64 -1.90 -9.65
CA GLN A 119 1.11 -0.79 -10.43
C GLN A 119 -0.42 -0.77 -10.38
N HIS A 120 -1.00 0.36 -10.04
CA HIS A 120 -2.44 0.55 -9.89
C HIS A 120 -3.19 0.45 -11.21
N ARG A 121 -2.61 1.02 -12.27
CA ARG A 121 -3.07 1.00 -13.66
C ARG A 121 -1.87 0.89 -14.57
N ILE A 122 -2.01 0.18 -15.68
CA ILE A 122 -0.93 0.03 -16.66
C ILE A 122 -0.71 1.36 -17.40
N ASP A 123 0.55 1.83 -17.41
CA ASP A 123 0.99 2.91 -18.28
C ASP A 123 1.29 2.34 -19.66
N THR A 124 0.45 2.66 -20.64
CA THR A 124 0.60 2.14 -22.02
C THR A 124 1.71 2.81 -22.82
N THR A 125 2.37 3.83 -22.24
CA THR A 125 3.48 4.55 -22.89
C THR A 125 4.86 3.98 -22.49
N VAL A 126 4.90 3.13 -21.46
CA VAL A 126 6.11 2.46 -20.99
C VAL A 126 5.94 0.95 -21.10
N PRO A 127 6.89 0.21 -21.72
CA PRO A 127 6.84 -1.25 -21.71
C PRO A 127 6.74 -1.80 -20.28
N VAL A 128 5.81 -2.73 -20.05
CA VAL A 128 5.54 -3.25 -18.72
C VAL A 128 6.77 -3.92 -18.07
N GLU A 129 7.63 -4.52 -18.88
CA GLU A 129 8.88 -5.14 -18.45
C GLU A 129 9.84 -4.12 -17.82
N VAL A 130 9.86 -2.87 -18.33
CA VAL A 130 10.66 -1.77 -17.79
C VAL A 130 10.11 -1.37 -16.41
N THR A 131 8.80 -1.21 -16.29
CA THR A 131 8.14 -0.89 -15.03
C THR A 131 8.36 -1.98 -13.98
N VAL A 132 8.16 -3.25 -14.35
CA VAL A 132 8.31 -4.41 -13.44
C VAL A 132 9.74 -4.58 -12.97
N SER A 133 10.74 -4.44 -13.86
CA SER A 133 12.15 -4.58 -13.48
C SER A 133 12.58 -3.57 -12.42
N VAL A 134 12.07 -2.34 -12.48
CA VAL A 134 12.35 -1.31 -11.48
C VAL A 134 11.65 -1.60 -10.15
N THR A 135 10.42 -2.11 -10.21
CA THR A 135 9.65 -2.50 -9.02
C THR A 135 10.38 -3.59 -8.23
N LEU A 136 10.94 -4.60 -8.91
CA LEU A 136 11.75 -5.65 -8.29
C LEU A 136 13.01 -5.11 -7.59
N VAL A 137 13.70 -4.14 -8.20
CA VAL A 137 14.90 -3.52 -7.60
C VAL A 137 14.53 -2.64 -6.39
N ALA A 138 13.40 -1.96 -6.41
CA ALA A 138 12.92 -1.16 -5.28
C ALA A 138 12.51 -2.03 -4.08
N ALA A 139 12.01 -3.25 -4.33
CA ALA A 139 11.62 -4.20 -3.29
C ALA A 139 12.81 -4.93 -2.63
N ALA A 140 13.99 -4.92 -3.27
CA ALA A 140 15.18 -5.66 -2.82
C ALA A 140 16.11 -4.84 -1.88
N ARG A 141 15.71 -3.66 -1.45
CA ARG A 141 16.42 -2.78 -0.49
C ARG A 141 15.63 -2.74 0.82
#